data_f7fb83bf328391fdbf58cd0e0f2162c2
#
_entry.id   f7fb83bf328391fdbf58cd0e0f2162c2
#
_cell.length_a   1.000
_cell.length_b   1.000
_cell.length_c   1.000
_cell.angle_alpha   90.00
_cell.angle_beta   90.00
_cell.angle_gamma   90.00
#
_symmetry.space_group_name_H-M   'P 1'
#
loop_
_entity.id
_entity.type
_entity.pdbx_description
1 polymer ?
#
loop_
_entity_poly.entity_id
_entity_poly.type
_entity_poly.pdbx_seq_one_letter_code
_entity_poly.pdbx_strand_id
1 'polypeptide(L)'
;MGDYETPILPTPNPPDDSVANYFIRNSTLPVVQCSSAVSNANLGLDPYIDWNGNPGQFVSEFMGYHGVWYKDTHSFGDDACVIAGHIHVGGLIDWDTARQASEISIREIIDYVDEFSYTSGDINDDSIVDILDIVLLVNAIMGTIELTTIQTYAADLNGDGSINIQDIILTINLILS
;
A
#
# COMPACT_ATOMS: atom_id res chain seq x y z
N MET A 1 -6.53 5.22 10.54
CA MET A 1 -5.09 5.16 10.78
C MET A 1 -4.45 6.13 9.81
N GLY A 2 -3.68 7.10 10.25
CA GLY A 2 -3.02 8.01 9.32
C GLY A 2 -1.87 7.26 8.66
N ASP A 3 -2.00 7.00 7.37
CA ASP A 3 -0.94 6.44 6.57
C ASP A 3 0.22 7.45 6.57
N TYR A 4 1.32 7.07 7.19
CA TYR A 4 2.52 7.90 7.18
C TYR A 4 3.21 7.73 5.83
N GLU A 5 2.79 8.54 4.86
CA GLU A 5 3.41 8.55 3.55
C GLU A 5 4.78 9.22 3.63
N THR A 6 5.82 8.47 3.34
CA THR A 6 7.18 9.02 3.20
C THR A 6 7.48 9.25 1.72
N PRO A 7 7.86 10.49 1.34
CA PRO A 7 8.15 10.78 -0.07
C PRO A 7 9.38 9.99 -0.54
N ILE A 8 9.38 9.59 -1.80
CA ILE A 8 10.54 9.06 -2.50
C ILE A 8 10.83 9.99 -3.67
N LEU A 9 12.01 10.58 -3.66
CA LEU A 9 12.42 11.50 -4.71
C LEU A 9 12.58 10.76 -6.04
N PRO A 10 12.04 11.31 -7.12
CA PRO A 10 12.10 10.68 -8.41
C PRO A 10 13.49 10.76 -9.01
N THR A 11 13.81 9.75 -9.79
CA THR A 11 14.89 9.84 -10.76
C THR A 11 14.59 10.91 -11.81
N PRO A 12 15.60 11.48 -12.50
CA PRO A 12 15.37 12.48 -13.54
C PRO A 12 14.43 12.00 -14.66
N ASN A 13 14.39 10.68 -14.88
CA ASN A 13 13.53 10.05 -15.88
C ASN A 13 12.52 9.15 -15.17
N PRO A 14 11.22 9.49 -15.15
CA PRO A 14 10.20 8.60 -14.64
C PRO A 14 10.13 7.31 -15.47
N PRO A 15 9.55 6.22 -14.91
CA PRO A 15 9.39 4.96 -15.63
C PRO A 15 8.52 5.07 -16.89
N ASP A 16 7.65 6.06 -16.95
CA ASP A 16 6.78 6.36 -18.07
C ASP A 16 6.58 7.87 -18.24
N ASP A 17 5.96 8.29 -19.34
CA ASP A 17 5.69 9.67 -19.68
C ASP A 17 4.38 10.22 -19.07
N SER A 18 3.72 9.47 -18.21
CA SER A 18 2.44 9.85 -17.58
C SER A 18 2.58 11.00 -16.57
N VAL A 19 3.78 11.17 -16.05
CA VAL A 19 4.11 12.22 -15.08
C VAL A 19 5.34 13.00 -15.48
N ALA A 20 5.47 14.22 -14.97
CA ALA A 20 6.64 15.07 -15.20
C ALA A 20 7.90 14.48 -14.54
N ASN A 21 9.07 14.85 -15.04
CA ASN A 21 10.34 14.58 -14.38
C ASN A 21 10.31 15.12 -12.95
N TYR A 22 10.93 14.40 -12.03
CA TYR A 22 10.92 14.71 -10.59
C TYR A 22 9.54 14.70 -9.94
N PHE A 23 8.57 13.97 -10.49
CA PHE A 23 7.29 13.74 -9.83
C PHE A 23 7.51 12.90 -8.56
N ILE A 24 7.09 13.41 -7.42
CA ILE A 24 7.26 12.75 -6.12
C ILE A 24 6.19 11.68 -5.96
N ARG A 25 6.60 10.47 -5.53
CA ARG A 25 5.70 9.38 -5.13
C ARG A 25 5.97 9.04 -3.67
N ASN A 26 4.96 8.60 -2.97
CA ASN A 26 5.08 8.28 -1.56
C ASN A 26 5.18 6.76 -1.33
N SER A 27 6.03 6.39 -0.37
CA SER A 27 6.04 5.05 0.21
C SER A 27 4.77 4.83 1.01
N THR A 28 4.20 3.64 0.92
CA THR A 28 3.06 3.21 1.73
C THR A 28 3.44 2.11 2.73
N LEU A 29 4.74 1.89 2.95
CA LEU A 29 5.21 0.96 3.99
C LEU A 29 4.83 1.46 5.40
N PRO A 30 4.57 0.54 6.34
CA PRO A 30 4.34 0.88 7.74
C PRO A 30 5.66 1.26 8.45
N VAL A 31 6.28 2.35 8.00
CA VAL A 31 7.65 2.73 8.39
C VAL A 31 7.80 3.02 9.89
N VAL A 32 6.74 3.52 10.54
CA VAL A 32 6.75 3.78 11.98
C VAL A 32 6.73 2.48 12.78
N GLN A 33 5.90 1.53 12.35
CA GLN A 33 5.82 0.20 12.96
C GLN A 33 7.16 -0.54 12.78
N CYS A 34 7.69 -0.59 11.56
CA CYS A 34 8.99 -1.19 11.27
C CYS A 34 10.12 -0.57 12.13
N SER A 35 10.21 0.76 12.16
CA SER A 35 11.22 1.48 12.95
C SER A 35 11.08 1.18 14.44
N SER A 36 9.87 1.20 14.97
CA SER A 36 9.59 0.91 16.39
C SER A 36 9.93 -0.53 16.76
N ALA A 37 9.56 -1.50 15.91
CA ALA A 37 9.84 -2.91 16.15
C ALA A 37 11.35 -3.20 16.15
N VAL A 38 12.10 -2.64 15.22
CA VAL A 38 13.57 -2.77 15.18
C VAL A 38 14.22 -2.12 16.39
N SER A 39 13.76 -0.92 16.82
CA SER A 39 14.26 -0.27 18.05
C SER A 39 14.02 -1.12 19.28
N ASN A 40 12.83 -1.69 19.41
CA ASN A 40 12.43 -2.51 20.56
C ASN A 40 13.18 -3.86 20.62
N ALA A 41 13.72 -4.34 19.52
CA ALA A 41 14.47 -5.58 19.45
C ALA A 41 15.86 -5.50 20.10
N ASN A 42 16.30 -4.32 20.52
CA ASN A 42 17.59 -4.08 21.19
C ASN A 42 18.81 -4.61 20.41
N LEU A 43 18.80 -4.49 19.10
CA LEU A 43 19.91 -4.91 18.23
C LEU A 43 21.08 -3.93 18.21
N GLY A 44 21.05 -2.87 19.03
CA GLY A 44 22.05 -1.81 19.01
C GLY A 44 21.93 -0.90 17.76
N LEU A 45 20.79 -0.91 17.11
CA LEU A 45 20.47 -0.08 15.95
C LEU A 45 19.61 1.11 16.37
N ASP A 46 19.78 2.21 15.65
CA ASP A 46 18.93 3.41 15.74
C ASP A 46 18.27 3.62 14.37
N PRO A 47 17.10 2.99 14.12
CA PRO A 47 16.44 3.09 12.83
C PRO A 47 15.90 4.50 12.61
N TYR A 48 16.17 5.03 11.42
CA TYR A 48 15.80 6.38 11.02
C TYR A 48 14.72 6.31 9.92
N ILE A 49 13.68 7.13 10.05
CA ILE A 49 12.66 7.32 9.01
C ILE A 49 13.03 8.56 8.20
N ASP A 50 13.25 8.38 6.91
CA ASP A 50 13.53 9.49 6.00
C ASP A 50 12.24 10.18 5.55
N TRP A 51 11.86 11.21 6.28
CA TRP A 51 10.69 12.06 5.96
C TRP A 51 10.94 13.03 4.80
N ASN A 52 12.18 13.14 4.33
CA ASN A 52 12.55 14.07 3.26
C ASN A 52 12.63 13.39 1.88
N GLY A 53 12.64 12.06 1.87
CA GLY A 53 12.72 11.28 0.64
C GLY A 53 14.07 11.40 -0.08
N ASN A 54 15.15 11.50 0.66
CA ASN A 54 16.50 11.55 0.09
C ASN A 54 17.35 10.34 0.54
N PRO A 55 17.02 9.14 0.06
CA PRO A 55 17.65 7.88 0.49
C PRO A 55 19.07 7.68 -0.07
N GLY A 56 19.65 8.71 -0.70
CA GLY A 56 20.96 8.63 -1.33
C GLY A 56 20.86 8.34 -2.84
N GLN A 57 21.49 9.10 -3.65
CA GLN A 57 21.41 9.19 -5.11
C GLN A 57 21.94 7.94 -5.87
N PHE A 58 21.53 6.73 -5.49
CA PHE A 58 22.04 5.47 -6.04
C PHE A 58 20.93 4.54 -6.57
N VAL A 59 21.35 3.37 -7.01
CA VAL A 59 20.48 2.30 -7.53
C VAL A 59 19.31 1.99 -6.60
N SER A 60 19.51 2.09 -5.28
CA SER A 60 18.49 1.84 -4.26
C SER A 60 17.31 2.82 -4.36
N GLU A 61 17.58 4.11 -4.58
CA GLU A 61 16.55 5.13 -4.79
C GLU A 61 15.76 4.87 -6.07
N PHE A 62 16.47 4.55 -7.15
CA PHE A 62 15.86 4.17 -8.42
C PHE A 62 14.92 2.96 -8.26
N MET A 63 15.38 1.90 -7.59
CA MET A 63 14.56 0.72 -7.33
C MET A 63 13.36 1.03 -6.44
N GLY A 64 13.55 1.82 -5.37
CA GLY A 64 12.47 2.26 -4.49
C GLY A 64 11.42 3.06 -5.24
N TYR A 65 11.83 3.98 -6.10
CA TYR A 65 10.92 4.78 -6.93
C TYR A 65 10.11 3.91 -7.91
N HIS A 66 10.76 2.93 -8.55
CA HIS A 66 10.07 1.99 -9.45
C HIS A 66 9.07 1.11 -8.69
N GLY A 67 9.37 0.72 -7.45
CA GLY A 67 8.43 -0.01 -6.60
C GLY A 67 7.17 0.79 -6.31
N VAL A 68 7.31 2.05 -5.88
CA VAL A 68 6.14 2.92 -5.61
C VAL A 68 5.41 3.32 -6.89
N TRP A 69 6.12 3.50 -8.00
CA TRP A 69 5.48 3.68 -9.31
C TRP A 69 4.64 2.47 -9.69
N TYR A 70 5.17 1.26 -9.54
CA TYR A 70 4.43 0.03 -9.82
C TYR A 70 3.16 -0.05 -8.97
N LYS A 71 3.27 0.18 -7.66
CA LYS A 71 2.13 0.22 -6.76
C LYS A 71 1.07 1.23 -7.21
N ASP A 72 1.44 2.46 -7.54
CA ASP A 72 0.49 3.50 -7.94
C ASP A 72 -0.23 3.18 -9.27
N THR A 73 0.43 2.43 -10.15
CA THR A 73 -0.13 2.03 -11.45
C THR A 73 -0.82 0.67 -11.43
N HIS A 74 -0.70 -0.10 -10.33
CA HIS A 74 -1.28 -1.44 -10.14
C HIS A 74 -1.94 -1.54 -8.75
N SER A 75 -2.72 -0.53 -8.39
CA SER A 75 -3.36 -0.46 -7.07
C SER A 75 -4.69 -1.18 -6.97
N PHE A 76 -5.22 -1.66 -8.10
CA PHE A 76 -6.55 -2.27 -8.20
C PHE A 76 -6.50 -3.59 -8.97
N GLY A 77 -7.51 -4.43 -8.77
CA GLY A 77 -7.64 -5.74 -9.41
C GLY A 77 -7.09 -6.90 -8.59
N ASP A 78 -7.23 -8.12 -9.10
CA ASP A 78 -6.87 -9.36 -8.40
C ASP A 78 -5.38 -9.46 -8.01
N ASP A 79 -4.51 -8.77 -8.76
CA ASP A 79 -3.06 -8.72 -8.53
C ASP A 79 -2.62 -7.34 -7.98
N ALA A 80 -3.49 -6.65 -7.25
CA ALA A 80 -3.21 -5.30 -6.75
C ALA A 80 -1.95 -5.26 -5.86
N CYS A 81 -1.09 -4.28 -6.13
CA CYS A 81 0.04 -3.96 -5.27
C CYS A 81 -0.40 -2.95 -4.20
N VAL A 82 -0.71 -3.41 -3.01
CA VAL A 82 -1.29 -2.59 -1.94
C VAL A 82 -0.25 -1.71 -1.23
N ILE A 83 1.01 -2.16 -1.15
CA ILE A 83 2.08 -1.38 -0.53
C ILE A 83 3.37 -1.42 -1.34
N ALA A 84 4.13 -0.35 -1.27
CA ALA A 84 5.50 -0.29 -1.79
C ALA A 84 6.32 0.78 -1.06
N GLY A 85 7.62 0.59 -1.05
CA GLY A 85 8.56 1.54 -0.46
C GLY A 85 9.98 0.99 -0.47
N HIS A 86 10.84 1.62 0.33
CA HIS A 86 12.25 1.24 0.40
C HIS A 86 12.71 1.19 1.86
N ILE A 87 13.36 0.08 2.21
CA ILE A 87 14.06 -0.07 3.49
C ILE A 87 15.54 -0.24 3.19
N HIS A 88 16.37 0.66 3.70
CA HIS A 88 17.82 0.61 3.56
C HIS A 88 18.46 -0.01 4.79
N VAL A 89 19.27 -1.04 4.61
CA VAL A 89 20.10 -1.62 5.67
C VAL A 89 21.55 -1.20 5.46
N GLY A 90 22.15 -0.56 6.46
CA GLY A 90 23.46 0.04 6.35
C GLY A 90 24.57 -1.01 6.11
N GLY A 91 25.47 -0.73 5.18
CA GLY A 91 26.54 -1.64 4.77
C GLY A 91 27.64 -1.89 5.82
N LEU A 92 27.63 -1.17 6.95
CA LEU A 92 28.57 -1.37 8.06
C LEU A 92 27.99 -2.20 9.21
N ILE A 93 26.74 -2.64 9.09
CA ILE A 93 26.08 -3.53 10.06
C ILE A 93 26.55 -4.96 9.78
N ASP A 94 26.83 -5.73 10.82
CA ASP A 94 27.16 -7.14 10.65
C ASP A 94 25.96 -7.94 10.10
N TRP A 95 26.25 -9.05 9.46
CA TRP A 95 25.25 -9.85 8.75
C TRP A 95 24.10 -10.32 9.62
N ASP A 96 24.37 -10.79 10.84
CA ASP A 96 23.33 -11.36 11.71
C ASP A 96 22.38 -10.26 12.21
N THR A 97 22.92 -9.11 12.57
CA THR A 97 22.13 -7.93 12.98
C THR A 97 21.30 -7.41 11.81
N ALA A 98 21.90 -7.30 10.60
CA ALA A 98 21.19 -6.87 9.40
C ALA A 98 20.04 -7.81 9.05
N ARG A 99 20.27 -9.13 9.12
CA ARG A 99 19.25 -10.15 8.88
C ARG A 99 18.09 -10.03 9.88
N GLN A 100 18.39 -9.92 11.17
CA GLN A 100 17.36 -9.77 12.21
C GLN A 100 16.52 -8.51 11.99
N ALA A 101 17.14 -7.36 11.71
CA ALA A 101 16.42 -6.12 11.46
C ALA A 101 15.51 -6.23 10.23
N SER A 102 15.98 -6.91 9.16
CA SER A 102 15.19 -7.16 7.96
C SER A 102 14.02 -8.09 8.23
N GLU A 103 14.23 -9.19 8.97
CA GLU A 103 13.15 -10.13 9.33
C GLU A 103 12.07 -9.46 10.18
N ILE A 104 12.45 -8.60 11.14
CA ILE A 104 11.51 -7.83 11.96
C ILE A 104 10.69 -6.90 11.07
N SER A 105 11.36 -6.12 10.22
CA SER A 105 10.66 -5.20 9.31
C SER A 105 9.71 -5.92 8.36
N ILE A 106 10.10 -7.08 7.81
CA ILE A 106 9.25 -7.89 6.93
C ILE A 106 8.04 -8.43 7.69
N ARG A 107 8.16 -8.81 8.95
CA ARG A 107 7.01 -9.25 9.76
C ARG A 107 6.00 -8.13 9.96
N GLU A 108 6.46 -6.93 10.32
CA GLU A 108 5.58 -5.76 10.45
C GLU A 108 4.87 -5.43 9.12
N ILE A 109 5.55 -5.62 7.99
CA ILE A 109 4.97 -5.44 6.66
C ILE A 109 3.90 -6.50 6.38
N ILE A 110 4.17 -7.76 6.70
CA ILE A 110 3.21 -8.86 6.51
C ILE A 110 1.98 -8.61 7.38
N ASP A 111 2.17 -8.33 8.67
CA ASP A 111 1.07 -8.05 9.60
C ASP A 111 0.23 -6.85 9.12
N TYR A 112 0.88 -5.81 8.59
CA TYR A 112 0.21 -4.66 8.00
C TYR A 112 -0.59 -5.02 6.74
N VAL A 113 -0.04 -5.88 5.86
CA VAL A 113 -0.74 -6.34 4.64
C VAL A 113 -1.93 -7.22 4.99
N ASP A 114 -1.79 -8.06 6.02
CA ASP A 114 -2.89 -8.91 6.48
C ASP A 114 -4.09 -8.07 7.00
N GLU A 115 -3.85 -6.85 7.49
CA GLU A 115 -4.91 -5.89 7.80
C GLU A 115 -5.66 -5.36 6.56
N PHE A 116 -5.08 -5.46 5.36
CA PHE A 116 -5.71 -5.14 4.08
C PHE A 116 -6.41 -6.34 3.43
N SER A 117 -6.51 -7.45 4.14
CA SER A 117 -7.28 -8.60 3.68
C SER A 117 -8.75 -8.19 3.52
N TYR A 118 -9.26 -8.30 2.31
CA TYR A 118 -10.66 -8.02 2.01
C TYR A 118 -11.23 -9.11 1.08
N THR A 119 -12.52 -9.29 1.15
CA THR A 119 -13.25 -10.12 0.20
C THR A 119 -13.88 -9.20 -0.85
N SER A 120 -13.58 -9.42 -2.13
CA SER A 120 -14.20 -8.63 -3.21
C SER A 120 -15.72 -8.72 -3.12
N GLY A 121 -16.39 -7.58 -3.06
CA GLY A 121 -17.84 -7.46 -2.91
C GLY A 121 -18.35 -7.40 -1.49
N ASP A 122 -17.55 -7.75 -0.47
CA ASP A 122 -17.90 -7.63 0.96
C ASP A 122 -17.47 -6.25 1.47
N ILE A 123 -18.31 -5.27 1.29
CA ILE A 123 -18.00 -3.86 1.59
C ILE A 123 -18.23 -3.55 3.06
N ASN A 124 -19.12 -4.29 3.73
CA ASN A 124 -19.42 -4.13 5.14
C ASN A 124 -18.50 -4.95 6.06
N ASP A 125 -17.65 -5.84 5.49
CA ASP A 125 -16.70 -6.70 6.19
C ASP A 125 -17.38 -7.68 7.19
N ASP A 126 -18.56 -8.21 6.81
CA ASP A 126 -19.27 -9.23 7.58
C ASP A 126 -19.01 -10.66 7.11
N SER A 127 -18.11 -10.83 6.15
CA SER A 127 -17.73 -12.09 5.51
C SER A 127 -18.82 -12.71 4.62
N ILE A 128 -19.85 -11.93 4.26
CA ILE A 128 -20.95 -12.37 3.39
C ILE A 128 -21.15 -11.30 2.30
N VAL A 129 -21.02 -11.70 1.05
CA VAL A 129 -21.35 -10.80 -0.06
C VAL A 129 -22.86 -10.87 -0.34
N ASP A 130 -23.61 -9.83 0.04
CA ASP A 130 -25.07 -9.82 -0.09
C ASP A 130 -25.64 -8.44 -0.46
N ILE A 131 -26.96 -8.27 -0.30
CA ILE A 131 -27.66 -7.03 -0.64
C ILE A 131 -27.23 -5.82 0.21
N LEU A 132 -26.67 -6.05 1.40
CA LEU A 132 -26.23 -4.96 2.28
C LEU A 132 -24.99 -4.26 1.70
N ASP A 133 -24.12 -5.02 1.02
CA ASP A 133 -22.96 -4.47 0.33
C ASP A 133 -23.39 -3.61 -0.85
N ILE A 134 -24.40 -4.05 -1.61
CA ILE A 134 -24.96 -3.24 -2.71
C ILE A 134 -25.52 -1.92 -2.15
N VAL A 135 -26.19 -1.94 -0.99
CA VAL A 135 -26.72 -0.73 -0.37
C VAL A 135 -25.58 0.23 0.02
N LEU A 136 -24.48 -0.28 0.57
CA LEU A 136 -23.30 0.54 0.88
C LEU A 136 -22.68 1.11 -0.39
N LEU A 137 -22.51 0.28 -1.43
CA LEU A 137 -21.97 0.69 -2.72
C LEU A 137 -22.79 1.80 -3.36
N VAL A 138 -24.10 1.68 -3.38
CA VAL A 138 -25.02 2.72 -3.87
C VAL A 138 -24.87 4.01 -3.06
N ASN A 139 -24.80 3.93 -1.73
CA ASN A 139 -24.61 5.11 -0.87
C ASN A 139 -23.29 5.81 -1.13
N ALA A 140 -22.21 5.06 -1.38
CA ALA A 140 -20.91 5.60 -1.72
C ALA A 140 -20.95 6.32 -3.08
N ILE A 141 -21.55 5.71 -4.11
CA ILE A 141 -21.72 6.32 -5.44
C ILE A 141 -22.56 7.60 -5.38
N MET A 142 -23.58 7.63 -4.52
CA MET A 142 -24.41 8.81 -4.28
C MET A 142 -23.71 9.90 -3.44
N GLY A 143 -22.52 9.61 -2.93
CA GLY A 143 -21.75 10.54 -2.07
C GLY A 143 -22.37 10.76 -0.69
N THR A 144 -23.21 9.84 -0.20
CA THR A 144 -23.83 9.91 1.14
C THR A 144 -22.95 9.31 2.22
N ILE A 145 -22.00 8.48 1.86
CA ILE A 145 -20.96 7.93 2.72
C ILE A 145 -19.60 8.00 2.04
N GLU A 146 -18.53 8.02 2.82
CA GLU A 146 -17.17 7.83 2.35
C GLU A 146 -16.71 6.41 2.71
N LEU A 147 -16.13 5.70 1.76
CA LEU A 147 -15.54 4.38 1.97
C LEU A 147 -14.14 4.53 2.55
N THR A 148 -13.76 3.63 3.45
CA THR A 148 -12.36 3.45 3.84
C THR A 148 -11.54 2.89 2.67
N THR A 149 -10.23 2.93 2.77
CA THR A 149 -9.34 2.36 1.74
C THR A 149 -9.67 0.88 1.46
N ILE A 150 -9.85 0.07 2.50
CA ILE A 150 -10.20 -1.36 2.37
C ILE A 150 -11.56 -1.54 1.70
N GLN A 151 -12.57 -0.78 2.13
CA GLN A 151 -13.89 -0.81 1.51
C GLN A 151 -13.86 -0.39 0.03
N THR A 152 -12.97 0.54 -0.33
CA THR A 152 -12.77 0.95 -1.72
C THR A 152 -12.22 -0.22 -2.55
N TYR A 153 -11.25 -0.96 -2.04
CA TYR A 153 -10.73 -2.15 -2.71
C TYR A 153 -11.79 -3.26 -2.83
N ALA A 154 -12.59 -3.48 -1.78
CA ALA A 154 -13.69 -4.45 -1.82
C ALA A 154 -14.79 -4.05 -2.80
N ALA A 155 -15.01 -2.75 -3.00
CA ALA A 155 -16.07 -2.19 -3.83
C ALA A 155 -15.71 -2.10 -5.33
N ASP A 156 -14.43 -1.98 -5.67
CA ASP A 156 -13.95 -1.88 -7.05
C ASP A 156 -13.74 -3.28 -7.65
N LEU A 157 -14.84 -3.90 -8.09
CA LEU A 157 -14.81 -5.28 -8.58
C LEU A 157 -14.18 -5.42 -9.96
N ASN A 158 -14.17 -4.36 -10.77
CA ASN A 158 -13.56 -4.39 -12.09
C ASN A 158 -12.09 -3.92 -12.10
N GLY A 159 -11.58 -3.39 -10.98
CA GLY A 159 -10.21 -2.94 -10.81
C GLY A 159 -9.85 -1.70 -11.65
N ASP A 160 -10.83 -0.86 -12.01
CA ASP A 160 -10.59 0.33 -12.85
C ASP A 160 -10.26 1.59 -12.05
N GLY A 161 -10.28 1.51 -10.71
CA GLY A 161 -9.99 2.62 -9.80
C GLY A 161 -11.16 3.58 -9.59
N SER A 162 -12.37 3.23 -10.06
CA SER A 162 -13.54 4.10 -10.00
C SER A 162 -14.77 3.36 -9.49
N ILE A 163 -15.25 3.70 -8.32
CA ILE A 163 -16.47 3.10 -7.79
C ILE A 163 -17.71 3.67 -8.53
N ASN A 164 -18.40 2.82 -9.30
CA ASN A 164 -19.50 3.23 -10.17
C ASN A 164 -20.54 2.11 -10.39
N ILE A 165 -21.49 2.34 -11.31
CA ILE A 165 -22.57 1.39 -11.59
C ILE A 165 -22.09 0.03 -12.11
N GLN A 166 -20.89 -0.05 -12.70
CA GLN A 166 -20.36 -1.31 -13.21
C GLN A 166 -20.04 -2.26 -12.04
N ASP A 167 -19.54 -1.73 -10.92
CA ASP A 167 -19.23 -2.50 -9.72
C ASP A 167 -20.51 -3.04 -9.06
N ILE A 168 -21.61 -2.25 -9.08
CA ILE A 168 -22.91 -2.74 -8.63
C ILE A 168 -23.34 -3.96 -9.44
N ILE A 169 -23.19 -3.89 -10.78
CA ILE A 169 -23.58 -5.01 -11.66
C ILE A 169 -22.73 -6.25 -11.38
N LEU A 170 -21.44 -6.07 -11.15
CA LEU A 170 -20.53 -7.16 -10.81
C LEU A 170 -20.84 -7.77 -9.44
N THR A 171 -21.12 -6.94 -8.44
CA THR A 171 -21.54 -7.41 -7.11
C THR A 171 -22.85 -8.21 -7.19
N ILE A 172 -23.83 -7.74 -7.95
CA ILE A 172 -25.07 -8.49 -8.18
C ILE A 172 -24.79 -9.84 -8.83
N ASN A 173 -23.93 -9.90 -9.84
CA ASN A 173 -23.56 -11.15 -10.49
C ASN A 173 -22.86 -12.12 -9.52
N LEU A 174 -22.02 -11.59 -8.65
CA LEU A 174 -21.31 -12.38 -7.62
C LEU A 174 -22.32 -13.00 -6.63
N ILE A 175 -23.34 -12.23 -6.20
CA ILE A 175 -24.39 -12.73 -5.28
C ILE A 175 -25.26 -13.82 -5.93
N LEU A 176 -25.46 -13.74 -7.24
CA LEU A 176 -26.33 -14.67 -7.98
C LEU A 176 -25.60 -15.93 -8.49
N SER A 177 -24.29 -16.02 -8.36
CA SER A 177 -23.46 -17.14 -8.82
C SER A 177 -23.44 -18.31 -7.82
#